data_a331de428ab128129bd3afacf786f864
#
_entry.id   a331de428ab128129bd3afacf786f864
#
_cell.length_a   1.000
_cell.length_b   1.000
_cell.length_c   1.000
_cell.angle_alpha   90.00
_cell.angle_beta   90.00
_cell.angle_gamma   90.00
#
_symmetry.space_group_name_H-M   'P 1'
#
loop_
_entity.id
_entity.type
_entity.pdbx_description
1 polymer ?
#
loop_
_entity_poly.entity_id
_entity_poly.type
_entity_poly.pdbx_seq_one_letter_code
_entity_poly.pdbx_strand_id
1 'polypeptide(L)'
;MPKKIYLFILIIFAFYTGVFAQKIDTLSITLENVKYAYPVKYFAVQTEGQDLRMAYMDIVPQQRANGRTVVLFHGKNFGGYYWTNVIKALTDRGFRVIVPDQIGFGKSSKPIIHYSFHQMARWNKMLLDSLGIQKASILGHSMGGMLATRYALLYPQNVEKLLLENPIGLEDYREFVPYVSTEEQYKTELKATAESVRKYYQTSYFTLWKPEYEELVRIAAGVGYSTDFPRWAKVAAMTFTMIYEQPVVYEFPYLKVPTVLFIGKEDKTIVGKGLLSPEQQSLHGQYKVLGKQTAAKIPGAKLIEFEACGHIPHLEVPTEFLIALLGSL
;
A
#
# COMPACT_ATOMS: atom_id res chain seq x y z
N MET A 1 -19.87 65.72 43.93
CA MET A 1 -19.57 64.27 43.90
C MET A 1 -19.04 63.89 42.55
N PRO A 2 -17.75 63.50 42.36
CA PRO A 2 -17.23 63.15 41.05
C PRO A 2 -17.53 61.65 40.74
N LYS A 3 -18.05 61.41 39.56
CA LYS A 3 -18.29 60.08 39.02
C LYS A 3 -16.94 59.45 38.55
N LYS A 4 -16.57 58.35 39.17
CA LYS A 4 -15.41 57.50 38.77
C LYS A 4 -15.81 56.68 37.52
N ILE A 5 -15.14 56.90 36.40
CA ILE A 5 -15.22 56.10 35.17
C ILE A 5 -14.19 55.00 35.29
N TYR A 6 -14.64 53.74 35.36
CA TYR A 6 -13.75 52.56 35.31
C TYR A 6 -13.56 52.16 33.81
N LEU A 7 -12.34 52.34 33.35
CA LEU A 7 -11.92 51.90 32.02
C LEU A 7 -11.56 50.40 32.09
N PHE A 8 -12.42 49.54 31.52
CA PHE A 8 -12.13 48.13 31.36
C PHE A 8 -11.24 47.92 30.12
N ILE A 9 -9.94 47.65 30.31
CA ILE A 9 -9.04 47.24 29.23
C ILE A 9 -9.25 45.76 28.96
N LEU A 10 -9.88 45.45 27.84
CA LEU A 10 -10.05 44.10 27.34
C LEU A 10 -8.74 43.67 26.65
N ILE A 11 -7.90 42.88 27.31
CA ILE A 11 -6.70 42.30 26.70
C ILE A 11 -7.14 41.05 25.90
N ILE A 12 -7.20 41.24 24.56
CA ILE A 12 -7.43 40.15 23.61
C ILE A 12 -6.09 39.39 23.45
N PHE A 13 -5.95 38.25 24.09
CA PHE A 13 -4.87 37.29 23.79
C PHE A 13 -5.19 36.62 22.45
N ALA A 14 -4.59 37.09 21.37
CA ALA A 14 -4.57 36.40 20.10
C ALA A 14 -3.63 35.22 20.23
N PHE A 15 -4.17 34.01 20.45
CA PHE A 15 -3.43 32.78 20.30
C PHE A 15 -3.08 32.60 18.80
N TYR A 16 -1.89 33.03 18.40
CA TYR A 16 -1.29 32.60 17.15
C TYR A 16 -0.96 31.11 17.30
N THR A 17 -1.85 30.23 16.88
CA THR A 17 -1.50 28.86 16.58
C THR A 17 -0.73 28.86 15.27
N GLY A 18 0.56 29.10 15.35
CA GLY A 18 1.46 28.89 14.22
C GLY A 18 1.42 27.40 13.88
N VAL A 19 0.71 27.04 12.83
CA VAL A 19 0.89 25.75 12.17
C VAL A 19 2.30 25.80 11.57
N PHE A 20 3.27 25.33 12.31
CA PHE A 20 4.60 25.06 11.76
C PHE A 20 4.43 23.97 10.71
N ALA A 21 4.40 24.38 9.44
CA ALA A 21 4.55 23.42 8.35
C ALA A 21 5.86 22.68 8.59
N GLN A 22 5.77 21.41 8.96
CA GLN A 22 6.93 20.59 9.20
C GLN A 22 7.75 20.54 7.91
N LYS A 23 9.00 21.04 7.96
CA LYS A 23 9.89 21.04 6.80
C LYS A 23 10.07 19.59 6.35
N ILE A 24 9.62 19.27 5.14
CA ILE A 24 9.78 17.93 4.58
C ILE A 24 11.23 17.81 4.09
N ASP A 25 11.98 16.89 4.68
CA ASP A 25 13.35 16.61 4.28
C ASP A 25 13.40 15.95 2.90
N THR A 26 14.47 16.23 2.15
CA THR A 26 14.75 15.52 0.89
C THR A 26 15.06 14.05 1.18
N LEU A 27 14.32 13.15 0.55
CA LEU A 27 14.56 11.72 0.65
C LEU A 27 15.14 11.18 -0.66
N SER A 28 16.05 10.20 -0.56
CA SER A 28 16.50 9.46 -1.74
C SER A 28 15.35 8.66 -2.34
N ILE A 29 15.34 8.45 -3.64
CA ILE A 29 14.30 7.65 -4.32
C ILE A 29 14.31 6.17 -3.88
N THR A 30 15.39 5.71 -3.26
CA THR A 30 15.53 4.38 -2.65
C THR A 30 15.38 4.42 -1.13
N LEU A 31 14.85 5.51 -0.56
CA LEU A 31 14.53 5.68 0.87
C LEU A 31 15.68 5.28 1.82
N GLU A 32 16.95 5.48 1.42
CA GLU A 32 18.11 5.06 2.24
C GLU A 32 18.16 5.81 3.58
N ASN A 33 17.72 7.06 3.59
CA ASN A 33 17.62 7.90 4.78
C ASN A 33 16.29 7.72 5.57
N VAL A 34 15.42 6.78 5.17
CA VAL A 34 14.25 6.37 5.97
C VAL A 34 14.59 5.13 6.79
N LYS A 35 14.46 5.23 8.10
CA LYS A 35 14.69 4.10 9.00
C LYS A 35 13.48 3.17 9.01
N TYR A 36 13.68 1.90 8.64
CA TYR A 36 12.69 0.84 8.84
C TYR A 36 12.79 0.29 10.26
N ALA A 37 11.69 -0.23 10.80
CA ALA A 37 11.65 -0.76 12.16
C ALA A 37 12.49 -2.04 12.34
N TYR A 38 12.74 -2.76 11.25
CA TYR A 38 13.51 -4.01 11.24
C TYR A 38 14.65 -3.95 10.22
N PRO A 39 15.69 -4.77 10.39
CA PRO A 39 16.83 -4.80 9.48
C PRO A 39 16.42 -5.12 8.04
N VAL A 40 16.94 -4.35 7.10
CA VAL A 40 16.72 -4.53 5.66
C VAL A 40 17.90 -5.29 5.06
N LYS A 41 17.58 -6.32 4.28
CA LYS A 41 18.50 -7.10 3.47
C LYS A 41 18.23 -6.85 1.98
N TYR A 42 19.13 -7.26 1.11
CA TYR A 42 18.98 -7.11 -0.33
C TYR A 42 19.17 -8.45 -1.05
N PHE A 43 18.25 -8.73 -1.96
CA PHE A 43 18.29 -9.87 -2.86
C PHE A 43 18.64 -9.38 -4.27
N ALA A 44 19.65 -9.97 -4.90
CA ALA A 44 20.06 -9.61 -6.26
C ALA A 44 19.06 -10.15 -7.29
N VAL A 45 18.68 -9.30 -8.22
CA VAL A 45 17.77 -9.62 -9.31
C VAL A 45 18.40 -9.13 -10.62
N GLN A 46 18.38 -9.96 -11.66
CA GLN A 46 18.76 -9.56 -13.01
C GLN A 46 17.55 -9.55 -13.93
N THR A 47 17.36 -8.48 -14.69
CA THR A 47 16.29 -8.35 -15.68
C THR A 47 16.66 -7.31 -16.74
N GLU A 48 16.31 -7.56 -17.99
CA GLU A 48 16.55 -6.64 -19.11
C GLU A 48 18.00 -6.09 -19.14
N GLY A 49 18.99 -6.97 -18.85
CA GLY A 49 20.42 -6.61 -18.82
C GLY A 49 20.84 -5.69 -17.67
N GLN A 50 19.99 -5.48 -16.67
CA GLN A 50 20.26 -4.65 -15.49
C GLN A 50 20.42 -5.49 -14.23
N ASP A 51 21.42 -5.16 -13.41
CA ASP A 51 21.59 -5.71 -12.07
C ASP A 51 20.80 -4.85 -11.07
N LEU A 52 19.83 -5.46 -10.42
CA LEU A 52 18.91 -4.82 -9.49
C LEU A 52 19.07 -5.41 -8.09
N ARG A 53 18.68 -4.64 -7.10
CA ARG A 53 18.54 -5.11 -5.71
C ARG A 53 17.09 -4.99 -5.25
N MET A 54 16.52 -6.07 -4.76
CA MET A 54 15.23 -6.13 -4.09
C MET A 54 15.46 -6.06 -2.59
N ALA A 55 15.01 -4.99 -1.96
CA ALA A 55 15.09 -4.84 -0.51
C ALA A 55 14.00 -5.69 0.15
N TYR A 56 14.31 -6.29 1.29
CA TYR A 56 13.34 -7.03 2.07
C TYR A 56 13.73 -7.07 3.56
N MET A 57 12.73 -7.21 4.40
CA MET A 57 12.93 -7.54 5.81
C MET A 57 12.58 -9.02 6.01
N ASP A 58 13.36 -9.73 6.83
CA ASP A 58 13.18 -11.14 7.19
C ASP A 58 13.23 -11.24 8.72
N ILE A 59 12.07 -11.32 9.32
CA ILE A 59 11.90 -11.29 10.76
C ILE A 59 11.52 -12.66 11.28
N VAL A 60 12.43 -13.27 12.01
CA VAL A 60 12.16 -14.50 12.73
C VAL A 60 11.56 -14.21 14.11
N PRO A 61 10.62 -15.03 14.60
CA PRO A 61 10.06 -14.82 15.93
C PRO A 61 11.12 -15.01 17.00
N GLN A 62 11.14 -14.14 18.01
CA GLN A 62 12.09 -14.25 19.14
C GLN A 62 11.68 -15.32 20.14
N GLN A 63 10.39 -15.68 20.19
CA GLN A 63 9.83 -16.74 21.02
C GLN A 63 9.65 -18.01 20.19
N ARG A 64 8.89 -18.99 20.73
CA ARG A 64 8.66 -20.29 20.07
C ARG A 64 8.06 -20.09 18.66
N ALA A 65 8.84 -20.45 17.64
CA ALA A 65 8.39 -20.44 16.25
C ALA A 65 7.27 -21.49 16.05
N ASN A 66 6.24 -21.10 15.26
CA ASN A 66 5.15 -22.00 14.88
C ASN A 66 5.41 -22.75 13.56
N GLY A 67 6.59 -22.53 12.94
CA GLY A 67 7.00 -23.15 11.68
C GLY A 67 6.35 -22.55 10.42
N ARG A 68 5.52 -21.52 10.56
CA ARG A 68 4.77 -20.91 9.44
C ARG A 68 5.34 -19.55 9.07
N THR A 69 5.20 -19.21 7.80
CA THR A 69 5.66 -17.91 7.25
C THR A 69 4.50 -17.10 6.70
N VAL A 70 4.54 -15.79 6.93
CA VAL A 70 3.65 -14.81 6.29
C VAL A 70 4.49 -13.85 5.47
N VAL A 71 4.07 -13.58 4.22
CA VAL A 71 4.68 -12.60 3.33
C VAL A 71 3.74 -11.41 3.17
N LEU A 72 4.27 -10.18 3.28
CA LEU A 72 3.48 -8.96 3.23
C LEU A 72 3.81 -8.16 1.95
N PHE A 73 2.87 -8.03 1.03
CA PHE A 73 2.99 -7.22 -0.19
C PHE A 73 2.32 -5.86 -0.02
N HIS A 74 3.11 -4.80 -0.13
CA HIS A 74 2.66 -3.43 0.08
C HIS A 74 1.87 -2.85 -1.12
N GLY A 75 1.12 -1.76 -0.85
CA GLY A 75 0.42 -0.97 -1.87
C GLY A 75 1.36 -0.07 -2.68
N LYS A 76 0.86 0.48 -3.82
CA LYS A 76 1.64 1.28 -4.80
C LYS A 76 2.42 2.43 -4.18
N ASN A 77 1.84 3.14 -3.21
CA ASN A 77 2.44 4.35 -2.65
C ASN A 77 3.28 4.11 -1.38
N PHE A 78 3.58 2.85 -1.08
CA PHE A 78 4.17 2.42 0.18
C PHE A 78 5.41 1.54 -0.03
N GLY A 79 5.95 1.06 1.08
CA GLY A 79 7.01 0.08 1.18
C GLY A 79 6.88 -0.68 2.50
N GLY A 80 7.81 -1.53 2.83
CA GLY A 80 7.76 -2.37 4.03
C GLY A 80 7.63 -1.61 5.35
N TYR A 81 7.97 -0.31 5.36
CA TYR A 81 7.96 0.52 6.57
C TYR A 81 6.59 0.64 7.26
N TYR A 82 5.49 0.57 6.54
CA TYR A 82 4.15 0.76 7.12
C TYR A 82 3.55 -0.51 7.75
N TRP A 83 4.21 -1.66 7.64
CA TRP A 83 3.78 -2.92 8.20
C TRP A 83 4.21 -3.18 9.66
N THR A 84 4.84 -2.21 10.32
CA THR A 84 5.49 -2.40 11.64
C THR A 84 4.62 -3.12 12.66
N ASN A 85 3.36 -2.69 12.84
CA ASN A 85 2.43 -3.28 13.81
C ASN A 85 2.00 -4.71 13.40
N VAL A 86 1.80 -4.93 12.09
CA VAL A 86 1.45 -6.25 11.55
C VAL A 86 2.61 -7.24 11.75
N ILE A 87 3.84 -6.82 11.45
CA ILE A 87 5.05 -7.61 11.67
C ILE A 87 5.15 -8.03 13.14
N LYS A 88 5.01 -7.05 14.05
CA LYS A 88 5.08 -7.32 15.49
C LYS A 88 4.03 -8.35 15.93
N ALA A 89 2.78 -8.15 15.55
CA ALA A 89 1.68 -9.05 15.93
C ALA A 89 1.86 -10.48 15.41
N LEU A 90 2.37 -10.63 14.19
CA LEU A 90 2.66 -11.94 13.59
C LEU A 90 3.84 -12.63 14.27
N THR A 91 4.93 -11.91 14.53
CA THR A 91 6.12 -12.47 15.20
C THR A 91 5.84 -12.84 16.65
N ASP A 92 5.02 -12.07 17.36
CA ASP A 92 4.56 -12.40 18.73
C ASP A 92 3.74 -13.72 18.76
N ARG A 93 3.14 -14.13 17.62
CA ARG A 93 2.44 -15.41 17.44
C ARG A 93 3.30 -16.52 16.80
N GLY A 94 4.60 -16.29 16.71
CA GLY A 94 5.57 -17.28 16.27
C GLY A 94 5.72 -17.42 14.76
N PHE A 95 5.12 -16.54 13.95
CA PHE A 95 5.30 -16.55 12.49
C PHE A 95 6.65 -15.91 12.10
N ARG A 96 7.34 -16.50 11.12
CA ARG A 96 8.36 -15.81 10.35
C ARG A 96 7.67 -14.83 9.39
N VAL A 97 8.16 -13.60 9.29
CA VAL A 97 7.56 -12.57 8.43
C VAL A 97 8.56 -12.08 7.40
N ILE A 98 8.18 -12.15 6.12
CA ILE A 98 8.97 -11.65 4.99
C ILE A 98 8.25 -10.44 4.40
N VAL A 99 8.96 -9.33 4.27
CA VAL A 99 8.39 -8.07 3.78
C VAL A 99 9.26 -7.50 2.67
N PRO A 100 9.01 -7.88 1.42
CA PRO A 100 9.73 -7.32 0.29
C PRO A 100 9.22 -5.91 -0.06
N ASP A 101 10.15 -4.99 -0.30
CA ASP A 101 9.86 -3.82 -1.12
C ASP A 101 9.92 -4.26 -2.59
N GLN A 102 8.82 -4.13 -3.30
CA GLN A 102 8.79 -4.54 -4.70
C GLN A 102 9.78 -3.73 -5.54
N ILE A 103 10.37 -4.30 -6.58
CA ILE A 103 11.19 -3.56 -7.54
C ILE A 103 10.36 -2.38 -8.08
N GLY A 104 10.92 -1.18 -8.05
CA GLY A 104 10.22 0.07 -8.31
C GLY A 104 9.76 0.83 -7.06
N PHE A 105 9.79 0.22 -5.87
CA PHE A 105 9.22 0.78 -4.64
C PHE A 105 10.18 0.72 -3.46
N GLY A 106 9.86 1.46 -2.40
CA GLY A 106 10.57 1.42 -1.13
C GLY A 106 12.10 1.58 -1.27
N LYS A 107 12.85 0.68 -0.64
CA LYS A 107 14.32 0.62 -0.70
C LYS A 107 14.88 -0.19 -1.88
N SER A 108 14.01 -0.77 -2.72
CA SER A 108 14.41 -1.50 -3.92
C SER A 108 14.82 -0.59 -5.07
N SER A 109 15.57 -1.13 -6.04
CA SER A 109 15.96 -0.43 -7.26
C SER A 109 14.77 0.14 -8.02
N LYS A 110 14.99 1.26 -8.73
CA LYS A 110 13.99 1.99 -9.54
C LYS A 110 14.38 1.92 -11.02
N PRO A 111 14.40 0.72 -11.67
CA PRO A 111 14.79 0.60 -13.06
C PRO A 111 13.71 1.12 -14.01
N ILE A 112 14.14 1.56 -15.18
CA ILE A 112 13.25 1.79 -16.32
C ILE A 112 13.23 0.48 -17.13
N ILE A 113 12.16 -0.31 -16.93
CA ILE A 113 11.96 -1.65 -17.50
C ILE A 113 10.48 -1.85 -17.79
N HIS A 114 10.11 -2.94 -18.45
CA HIS A 114 8.72 -3.36 -18.54
C HIS A 114 8.25 -3.93 -17.18
N TYR A 115 7.25 -3.31 -16.57
CA TYR A 115 6.65 -3.80 -15.32
C TYR A 115 5.45 -4.71 -15.59
N SER A 116 5.43 -5.87 -14.92
CA SER A 116 4.25 -6.74 -14.93
C SER A 116 4.08 -7.46 -13.58
N PHE A 117 2.82 -7.78 -13.23
CA PHE A 117 2.54 -8.59 -12.04
C PHE A 117 3.13 -10.00 -12.15
N HIS A 118 3.25 -10.56 -13.35
CA HIS A 118 3.94 -11.84 -13.58
C HIS A 118 5.42 -11.74 -13.18
N GLN A 119 6.10 -10.70 -13.64
CA GLN A 119 7.52 -10.51 -13.32
C GLN A 119 7.73 -10.23 -11.83
N MET A 120 6.87 -9.40 -11.22
CA MET A 120 6.93 -9.16 -9.77
C MET A 120 6.68 -10.44 -8.97
N ALA A 121 5.68 -11.25 -9.34
CA ALA A 121 5.42 -12.53 -8.70
C ALA A 121 6.62 -13.48 -8.82
N ARG A 122 7.27 -13.54 -9.98
CA ARG A 122 8.49 -14.33 -10.20
C ARG A 122 9.64 -13.87 -9.29
N TRP A 123 9.89 -12.58 -9.16
CA TRP A 123 10.96 -12.07 -8.27
C TRP A 123 10.68 -12.42 -6.81
N ASN A 124 9.44 -12.31 -6.36
CA ASN A 124 9.06 -12.73 -5.02
C ASN A 124 9.23 -14.25 -4.83
N LYS A 125 8.89 -15.07 -5.85
CA LYS A 125 9.12 -16.52 -5.80
C LYS A 125 10.61 -16.83 -5.67
N MET A 126 11.46 -16.19 -6.46
CA MET A 126 12.92 -16.34 -6.39
C MET A 126 13.47 -15.95 -5.02
N LEU A 127 12.99 -14.85 -4.43
CA LEU A 127 13.36 -14.46 -3.07
C LEU A 127 12.98 -15.52 -2.06
N LEU A 128 11.73 -16.02 -2.08
CA LEU A 128 11.26 -17.04 -1.13
C LEU A 128 12.02 -18.35 -1.28
N ASP A 129 12.34 -18.77 -2.52
CA ASP A 129 13.17 -19.95 -2.78
C ASP A 129 14.58 -19.80 -2.21
N SER A 130 15.20 -18.61 -2.38
CA SER A 130 16.53 -18.34 -1.83
C SER A 130 16.57 -18.38 -0.30
N LEU A 131 15.42 -18.13 0.34
CA LEU A 131 15.24 -18.18 1.81
C LEU A 131 14.79 -19.57 2.30
N GLY A 132 14.67 -20.56 1.41
CA GLY A 132 14.20 -21.92 1.72
C GLY A 132 12.71 -22.00 2.07
N ILE A 133 11.90 -21.00 1.70
CA ILE A 133 10.48 -20.92 2.04
C ILE A 133 9.66 -21.60 0.94
N GLN A 134 9.23 -22.83 1.20
CA GLN A 134 8.46 -23.62 0.24
C GLN A 134 6.98 -23.21 0.17
N LYS A 135 6.40 -22.78 1.30
CA LYS A 135 5.00 -22.41 1.41
C LYS A 135 4.80 -21.29 2.43
N ALA A 136 3.95 -20.32 2.11
CA ALA A 136 3.66 -19.19 2.99
C ALA A 136 2.22 -18.70 2.82
N SER A 137 1.66 -18.06 3.85
CA SER A 137 0.48 -17.20 3.71
C SER A 137 0.89 -15.86 3.11
N ILE A 138 0.16 -15.36 2.12
CA ILE A 138 0.48 -14.11 1.42
C ILE A 138 -0.60 -13.07 1.76
N LEU A 139 -0.21 -11.99 2.43
CA LEU A 139 -1.05 -10.83 2.66
C LEU A 139 -0.67 -9.74 1.66
N GLY A 140 -1.63 -9.29 0.85
CA GLY A 140 -1.46 -8.19 -0.08
C GLY A 140 -2.43 -7.05 0.18
N HIS A 141 -1.89 -5.84 0.37
CA HIS A 141 -2.67 -4.61 0.49
C HIS A 141 -2.70 -3.85 -0.83
N SER A 142 -3.90 -3.39 -1.26
CA SER A 142 -4.03 -2.53 -2.44
C SER A 142 -3.43 -3.17 -3.71
N MET A 143 -2.46 -2.53 -4.38
CA MET A 143 -1.68 -3.12 -5.49
C MET A 143 -1.03 -4.45 -5.08
N GLY A 144 -0.57 -4.57 -3.84
CA GLY A 144 -0.05 -5.83 -3.29
C GLY A 144 -1.09 -6.95 -3.30
N GLY A 145 -2.38 -6.62 -3.26
CA GLY A 145 -3.49 -7.57 -3.43
C GLY A 145 -3.59 -8.12 -4.86
N MET A 146 -3.41 -7.26 -5.89
CA MET A 146 -3.32 -7.74 -7.28
C MET A 146 -2.09 -8.63 -7.47
N LEU A 147 -0.94 -8.24 -6.91
CA LEU A 147 0.28 -9.04 -6.94
C LEU A 147 0.10 -10.37 -6.20
N ALA A 148 -0.51 -10.38 -5.02
CA ALA A 148 -0.78 -11.60 -4.25
C ALA A 148 -1.72 -12.55 -4.99
N THR A 149 -2.74 -12.00 -5.65
CA THR A 149 -3.65 -12.75 -6.54
C THR A 149 -2.88 -13.39 -7.69
N ARG A 150 -2.04 -12.62 -8.40
CA ARG A 150 -1.18 -13.14 -9.47
C ARG A 150 -0.20 -14.20 -8.98
N TYR A 151 0.40 -13.99 -7.80
CA TYR A 151 1.30 -14.96 -7.19
C TYR A 151 0.57 -16.28 -6.87
N ALA A 152 -0.62 -16.20 -6.29
CA ALA A 152 -1.43 -17.38 -5.95
C ALA A 152 -1.91 -18.16 -7.19
N LEU A 153 -2.19 -17.48 -8.30
CA LEU A 153 -2.54 -18.11 -9.57
C LEU A 153 -1.35 -18.83 -10.21
N LEU A 154 -0.16 -18.24 -10.16
CA LEU A 154 1.06 -18.81 -10.75
C LEU A 154 1.66 -19.94 -9.90
N TYR A 155 1.59 -19.81 -8.57
CA TYR A 155 2.27 -20.71 -7.62
C TYR A 155 1.32 -21.22 -6.53
N PRO A 156 0.17 -21.83 -6.86
CA PRO A 156 -0.84 -22.20 -5.86
C PRO A 156 -0.30 -23.18 -4.80
N GLN A 157 0.62 -24.07 -5.16
CA GLN A 157 1.25 -25.00 -4.23
C GLN A 157 2.15 -24.33 -3.19
N ASN A 158 2.63 -23.11 -3.46
CA ASN A 158 3.48 -22.33 -2.56
C ASN A 158 2.69 -21.38 -1.65
N VAL A 159 1.35 -21.30 -1.82
CA VAL A 159 0.49 -20.44 -1.02
C VAL A 159 -0.33 -21.29 -0.04
N GLU A 160 -0.20 -20.99 1.25
CA GLU A 160 -0.99 -21.61 2.30
C GLU A 160 -2.38 -20.94 2.40
N LYS A 161 -2.38 -19.62 2.44
CA LYS A 161 -3.59 -18.75 2.40
C LYS A 161 -3.30 -17.48 1.62
N LEU A 162 -4.28 -17.01 0.90
CA LEU A 162 -4.29 -15.70 0.26
C LEU A 162 -5.14 -14.74 1.12
N LEU A 163 -4.53 -13.66 1.55
CA LEU A 163 -5.11 -12.65 2.42
C LEU A 163 -5.10 -11.32 1.68
N LEU A 164 -6.26 -10.75 1.40
CA LEU A 164 -6.42 -9.57 0.55
C LEU A 164 -6.99 -8.42 1.38
N GLU A 165 -6.16 -7.44 1.69
CA GLU A 165 -6.54 -6.24 2.43
C GLU A 165 -6.82 -5.10 1.46
N ASN A 166 -8.07 -4.68 1.36
CA ASN A 166 -8.55 -3.64 0.44
C ASN A 166 -7.80 -3.69 -0.92
N PRO A 167 -7.80 -4.86 -1.59
CA PRO A 167 -7.08 -4.98 -2.86
C PRO A 167 -7.68 -4.04 -3.89
N ILE A 168 -6.88 -3.43 -4.74
CA ILE A 168 -7.35 -2.78 -5.96
C ILE A 168 -7.53 -3.84 -7.07
N GLY A 169 -8.13 -3.46 -8.21
CA GLY A 169 -8.41 -4.39 -9.31
C GLY A 169 -9.62 -5.29 -9.05
N LEU A 170 -10.56 -4.87 -8.19
CA LEU A 170 -11.87 -5.51 -8.03
C LEU A 170 -12.84 -5.16 -9.16
N GLU A 171 -12.53 -4.09 -9.89
CA GLU A 171 -13.14 -3.66 -11.15
C GLU A 171 -12.08 -3.60 -12.25
N ASP A 172 -12.47 -3.70 -13.48
CA ASP A 172 -11.60 -3.44 -14.63
C ASP A 172 -11.58 -1.94 -14.93
N TYR A 173 -10.52 -1.27 -14.58
CA TYR A 173 -10.39 0.18 -14.79
C TYR A 173 -10.51 0.59 -16.26
N ARG A 174 -10.18 -0.30 -17.22
CA ARG A 174 -10.26 -0.03 -18.66
C ARG A 174 -11.68 0.18 -19.16
N GLU A 175 -12.69 -0.26 -18.39
CA GLU A 175 -14.09 -0.10 -18.73
C GLU A 175 -14.62 1.32 -18.50
N PHE A 176 -13.99 2.09 -17.57
CA PHE A 176 -14.53 3.38 -17.15
C PHE A 176 -13.48 4.49 -16.93
N VAL A 177 -12.21 4.15 -16.71
CA VAL A 177 -11.13 5.15 -16.62
C VAL A 177 -10.55 5.39 -18.01
N PRO A 178 -10.52 6.65 -18.50
CA PRO A 178 -9.90 6.96 -19.78
C PRO A 178 -8.44 6.49 -19.83
N TYR A 179 -8.05 5.92 -20.96
CA TYR A 179 -6.64 5.57 -21.18
C TYR A 179 -5.77 6.80 -21.19
N VAL A 180 -4.65 6.73 -20.49
CA VAL A 180 -3.55 7.70 -20.59
C VAL A 180 -2.25 6.96 -20.88
N SER A 181 -1.44 7.52 -21.78
CA SER A 181 -0.12 6.95 -22.05
C SER A 181 0.80 7.05 -20.83
N THR A 182 1.79 6.17 -20.75
CA THR A 182 2.83 6.24 -19.69
C THR A 182 3.52 7.61 -19.67
N GLU A 183 3.65 8.27 -20.81
CA GLU A 183 4.27 9.60 -20.91
C GLU A 183 3.37 10.71 -20.31
N GLU A 184 2.07 10.65 -20.56
CA GLU A 184 1.11 11.59 -19.96
C GLU A 184 1.01 11.39 -18.44
N GLN A 185 0.98 10.12 -18.00
CA GLN A 185 1.01 9.80 -16.57
C GLN A 185 2.31 10.27 -15.92
N TYR A 186 3.47 10.14 -16.59
CA TYR A 186 4.75 10.67 -16.12
C TYR A 186 4.70 12.17 -15.88
N LYS A 187 4.13 12.93 -16.82
CA LYS A 187 3.94 14.39 -16.66
C LYS A 187 3.02 14.73 -15.49
N THR A 188 2.09 13.85 -15.17
CA THR A 188 1.21 14.00 -14.00
C THR A 188 1.96 13.70 -12.71
N GLU A 189 2.74 12.63 -12.65
CA GLU A 189 3.55 12.27 -11.46
C GLU A 189 4.59 13.36 -11.14
N LEU A 190 5.17 14.01 -12.14
CA LEU A 190 6.11 15.13 -11.95
C LEU A 190 5.50 16.37 -11.26
N LYS A 191 4.17 16.49 -11.26
CA LYS A 191 3.45 17.62 -10.63
C LYS A 191 3.04 17.32 -9.19
N ALA A 192 3.33 16.13 -8.67
CA ALA A 192 2.97 15.74 -7.31
C ALA A 192 3.64 16.67 -6.28
N THR A 193 2.85 17.15 -5.33
CA THR A 193 3.29 17.99 -4.20
C THR A 193 2.89 17.34 -2.89
N ALA A 194 3.49 17.76 -1.78
CA ALA A 194 3.09 17.28 -0.45
C ALA A 194 1.59 17.54 -0.17
N GLU A 195 1.08 18.69 -0.63
CA GLU A 195 -0.34 19.03 -0.49
C GLU A 195 -1.23 18.08 -1.30
N SER A 196 -0.88 17.82 -2.57
CA SER A 196 -1.64 16.90 -3.42
C SER A 196 -1.62 15.47 -2.88
N VAL A 197 -0.47 14.99 -2.38
CA VAL A 197 -0.35 13.68 -1.74
C VAL A 197 -1.22 13.60 -0.48
N ARG A 198 -1.12 14.60 0.42
CA ARG A 198 -1.95 14.66 1.63
C ARG A 198 -3.43 14.66 1.30
N LYS A 199 -3.85 15.51 0.38
CA LYS A 199 -5.24 15.59 -0.07
C LYS A 199 -5.74 14.26 -0.61
N TYR A 200 -4.93 13.59 -1.43
CA TYR A 200 -5.27 12.28 -1.97
C TYR A 200 -5.45 11.23 -0.86
N TYR A 201 -4.55 11.17 0.12
CA TYR A 201 -4.68 10.24 1.25
C TYR A 201 -5.91 10.54 2.11
N GLN A 202 -6.16 11.81 2.42
CA GLN A 202 -7.33 12.25 3.18
C GLN A 202 -8.66 11.92 2.50
N THR A 203 -8.72 12.03 1.18
CA THR A 203 -9.99 11.88 0.44
C THR A 203 -10.24 10.47 -0.10
N SER A 204 -9.18 9.64 -0.18
CA SER A 204 -9.27 8.32 -0.79
C SER A 204 -8.91 7.18 0.16
N TYR A 205 -8.01 7.38 1.12
CA TYR A 205 -7.46 6.30 1.93
C TYR A 205 -8.04 6.23 3.34
N PHE A 206 -8.30 7.37 3.99
CA PHE A 206 -8.69 7.41 5.39
C PHE A 206 -10.07 8.03 5.57
N THR A 207 -10.86 7.48 6.49
CA THR A 207 -12.16 8.04 6.86
C THR A 207 -11.99 9.27 7.76
N LEU A 208 -10.99 9.23 8.64
CA LEU A 208 -10.62 10.31 9.53
C LEU A 208 -9.11 10.51 9.50
N TRP A 209 -8.66 11.74 9.25
CA TRP A 209 -7.24 12.08 9.25
C TRP A 209 -6.69 12.14 10.68
N LYS A 210 -5.58 11.44 10.92
CA LYS A 210 -4.86 11.43 12.19
C LYS A 210 -3.42 11.95 12.00
N PRO A 211 -2.84 12.60 13.02
CA PRO A 211 -1.48 13.12 12.95
C PRO A 211 -0.41 12.09 12.57
N GLU A 212 -0.56 10.85 13.01
CA GLU A 212 0.37 9.75 12.70
C GLU A 212 0.46 9.42 11.21
N TYR A 213 -0.53 9.78 10.39
CA TYR A 213 -0.53 9.56 8.94
C TYR A 213 0.34 10.58 8.18
N GLU A 214 0.74 11.69 8.83
CA GLU A 214 1.66 12.67 8.23
C GLU A 214 3.02 12.04 7.87
N GLU A 215 3.44 11.00 8.57
CA GLU A 215 4.67 10.28 8.21
C GLU A 215 4.58 9.63 6.83
N LEU A 216 3.42 9.13 6.42
CA LEU A 216 3.18 8.59 5.09
C LEU A 216 3.32 9.69 4.02
N VAL A 217 2.78 10.88 4.31
CA VAL A 217 2.92 12.06 3.43
C VAL A 217 4.37 12.51 3.36
N ARG A 218 5.06 12.58 4.50
CA ARG A 218 6.48 12.97 4.58
C ARG A 218 7.35 12.07 3.71
N ILE A 219 7.12 10.75 3.76
CA ILE A 219 7.89 9.79 2.95
C ILE A 219 7.56 9.95 1.46
N ALA A 220 6.28 9.98 1.09
CA ALA A 220 5.87 10.08 -0.31
C ALA A 220 6.30 11.41 -0.94
N ALA A 221 6.13 12.54 -0.22
CA ALA A 221 6.48 13.87 -0.72
C ALA A 221 7.98 14.15 -0.64
N GLY A 222 8.70 13.59 0.34
CA GLY A 222 10.15 13.80 0.52
C GLY A 222 10.98 13.33 -0.68
N VAL A 223 10.52 12.29 -1.37
CA VAL A 223 11.11 11.81 -2.63
C VAL A 223 11.01 12.87 -3.74
N GLY A 224 9.95 13.69 -3.74
CA GLY A 224 9.73 14.76 -4.70
C GLY A 224 10.81 15.86 -4.68
N TYR A 225 11.60 15.96 -3.62
CA TYR A 225 12.72 16.91 -3.52
C TYR A 225 14.06 16.31 -3.95
N SER A 226 14.11 15.02 -4.33
CA SER A 226 15.31 14.36 -4.84
C SER A 226 15.66 14.84 -6.24
N THR A 227 16.96 14.95 -6.53
CA THR A 227 17.46 15.18 -7.91
C THR A 227 17.08 14.02 -8.84
N ASP A 228 16.89 12.82 -8.30
CA ASP A 228 16.48 11.61 -9.03
C ASP A 228 14.95 11.45 -9.11
N PHE A 229 14.17 12.43 -8.65
CA PHE A 229 12.72 12.39 -8.70
C PHE A 229 12.14 12.09 -10.10
N PRO A 230 12.70 12.62 -11.22
CA PRO A 230 12.22 12.27 -12.55
C PRO A 230 12.25 10.76 -12.84
N ARG A 231 13.27 10.04 -12.35
CA ARG A 231 13.33 8.57 -12.46
C ARG A 231 12.23 7.91 -11.63
N TRP A 232 12.03 8.37 -10.40
CA TRP A 232 10.95 7.85 -9.54
C TRP A 232 9.58 8.09 -10.19
N ALA A 233 9.31 9.30 -10.69
CA ALA A 233 8.06 9.64 -11.35
C ALA A 233 7.82 8.78 -12.62
N LYS A 234 8.89 8.47 -13.38
CA LYS A 234 8.77 7.58 -14.54
C LYS A 234 8.38 6.16 -14.13
N VAL A 235 9.00 5.62 -13.07
CA VAL A 235 8.64 4.30 -12.51
C VAL A 235 7.22 4.31 -11.95
N ALA A 236 6.80 5.38 -11.28
CA ALA A 236 5.44 5.54 -10.77
C ALA A 236 4.40 5.51 -11.91
N ALA A 237 4.70 6.17 -13.05
CA ALA A 237 3.86 6.13 -14.25
C ALA A 237 3.82 4.73 -14.88
N MET A 238 4.97 4.06 -15.02
CA MET A 238 5.03 2.71 -15.58
C MET A 238 4.25 1.70 -14.74
N THR A 239 4.33 1.81 -13.42
CA THR A 239 3.56 0.94 -12.51
C THR A 239 2.07 1.30 -12.45
N PHE A 240 1.69 2.55 -12.71
CA PHE A 240 0.29 2.92 -12.95
C PHE A 240 -0.24 2.21 -14.23
N THR A 241 0.50 2.29 -15.34
CA THR A 241 0.15 1.61 -16.60
C THR A 241 0.03 0.10 -16.38
N MET A 242 0.96 -0.52 -15.64
CA MET A 242 0.88 -1.94 -15.27
C MET A 242 -0.43 -2.29 -14.57
N ILE A 243 -0.85 -1.50 -13.58
CA ILE A 243 -2.09 -1.73 -12.84
C ILE A 243 -3.30 -1.61 -13.78
N TYR A 244 -3.32 -0.58 -14.63
CA TYR A 244 -4.40 -0.32 -15.57
C TYR A 244 -4.55 -1.43 -16.62
N GLU A 245 -3.44 -1.90 -17.19
CA GLU A 245 -3.42 -2.85 -18.31
C GLU A 245 -3.52 -4.33 -17.90
N GLN A 246 -3.33 -4.65 -16.61
CA GLN A 246 -3.25 -6.04 -16.13
C GLN A 246 -4.31 -6.34 -15.05
N PRO A 247 -5.61 -6.28 -15.40
CA PRO A 247 -6.68 -6.60 -14.44
C PRO A 247 -6.58 -8.05 -13.96
N VAL A 248 -6.98 -8.27 -12.72
CA VAL A 248 -7.06 -9.62 -12.10
C VAL A 248 -8.51 -10.06 -11.86
N VAL A 249 -9.47 -9.16 -12.06
CA VAL A 249 -10.88 -9.37 -11.71
C VAL A 249 -11.52 -10.57 -12.43
N TYR A 250 -11.05 -10.90 -13.61
CA TYR A 250 -11.56 -12.04 -14.42
C TYR A 250 -10.98 -13.38 -13.98
N GLU A 251 -9.95 -13.36 -13.14
CA GLU A 251 -9.22 -14.56 -12.75
C GLU A 251 -9.58 -15.05 -11.34
N PHE A 252 -10.37 -14.30 -10.58
CA PHE A 252 -10.81 -14.69 -9.24
C PHE A 252 -11.47 -16.08 -9.18
N PRO A 253 -12.30 -16.50 -10.17
CA PRO A 253 -12.87 -17.85 -10.16
C PRO A 253 -11.86 -19.00 -10.27
N TYR A 254 -10.63 -18.71 -10.70
CA TYR A 254 -9.58 -19.72 -10.88
C TYR A 254 -8.64 -19.85 -9.67
N LEU A 255 -8.84 -19.06 -8.62
CA LEU A 255 -8.09 -19.18 -7.38
C LEU A 255 -8.39 -20.53 -6.70
N LYS A 256 -7.34 -21.28 -6.38
CA LYS A 256 -7.42 -22.63 -5.80
C LYS A 256 -6.99 -22.68 -4.34
N VAL A 257 -6.62 -21.55 -3.76
CA VAL A 257 -6.10 -21.45 -2.41
C VAL A 257 -7.13 -20.85 -1.46
N PRO A 258 -7.17 -21.22 -0.17
CA PRO A 258 -8.04 -20.61 0.80
C PRO A 258 -7.83 -19.09 0.80
N THR A 259 -8.89 -18.31 0.57
CA THR A 259 -8.81 -16.85 0.41
C THR A 259 -9.66 -16.15 1.45
N VAL A 260 -9.12 -15.07 2.03
CA VAL A 260 -9.83 -14.16 2.94
C VAL A 260 -9.68 -12.73 2.42
N LEU A 261 -10.81 -12.02 2.31
CA LEU A 261 -10.85 -10.59 2.02
C LEU A 261 -11.08 -9.81 3.31
N PHE A 262 -10.28 -8.77 3.52
CA PHE A 262 -10.39 -7.78 4.59
C PHE A 262 -10.75 -6.45 3.94
N ILE A 263 -11.98 -5.97 4.14
CA ILE A 263 -12.52 -4.83 3.40
C ILE A 263 -12.96 -3.72 4.35
N GLY A 264 -12.27 -2.59 4.31
CA GLY A 264 -12.76 -1.32 4.86
C GLY A 264 -13.87 -0.79 3.94
N LYS A 265 -15.08 -0.69 4.46
CA LYS A 265 -16.29 -0.40 3.66
C LYS A 265 -16.34 1.02 3.13
N GLU A 266 -15.63 1.93 3.79
CA GLU A 266 -15.57 3.35 3.39
C GLU A 266 -14.42 3.67 2.43
N ASP A 267 -13.71 2.65 1.94
CA ASP A 267 -12.70 2.81 0.90
C ASP A 267 -13.34 3.36 -0.39
N LYS A 268 -12.70 4.39 -0.96
CA LYS A 268 -13.10 5.09 -2.19
C LYS A 268 -11.97 5.14 -3.22
N THR A 269 -11.05 4.19 -3.12
CA THR A 269 -9.89 4.13 -4.00
C THR A 269 -10.29 3.68 -5.40
N ILE A 270 -9.95 4.51 -6.39
CA ILE A 270 -10.04 4.19 -7.80
C ILE A 270 -8.70 4.57 -8.44
N VAL A 271 -8.09 3.66 -9.17
CA VAL A 271 -6.88 3.96 -9.96
C VAL A 271 -7.29 4.87 -11.12
N GLY A 272 -6.63 6.02 -11.25
CA GLY A 272 -7.03 7.03 -12.24
C GLY A 272 -8.24 7.88 -11.84
N LYS A 273 -8.63 7.90 -10.55
CA LYS A 273 -9.79 8.66 -10.04
C LYS A 273 -9.85 10.11 -10.53
N GLY A 274 -8.70 10.79 -10.63
CA GLY A 274 -8.63 12.18 -11.09
C GLY A 274 -9.00 12.40 -12.57
N LEU A 275 -9.15 11.33 -13.35
CA LEU A 275 -9.58 11.36 -14.75
C LEU A 275 -11.10 11.22 -14.90
N LEU A 276 -11.80 10.93 -13.81
CA LEU A 276 -13.24 10.66 -13.79
C LEU A 276 -14.05 11.91 -13.40
N SER A 277 -15.23 12.06 -14.00
CA SER A 277 -16.22 13.02 -13.51
C SER A 277 -16.72 12.66 -12.10
N PRO A 278 -17.24 13.62 -11.31
CA PRO A 278 -17.83 13.33 -10.00
C PRO A 278 -18.93 12.23 -10.05
N GLU A 279 -19.71 12.20 -11.12
CA GLU A 279 -20.73 11.18 -11.34
C GLU A 279 -20.10 9.78 -11.46
N GLN A 280 -19.10 9.60 -12.33
CA GLN A 280 -18.37 8.34 -12.48
C GLN A 280 -17.67 7.91 -11.18
N GLN A 281 -17.09 8.86 -10.43
CA GLN A 281 -16.50 8.57 -9.11
C GLN A 281 -17.53 8.05 -8.10
N SER A 282 -18.81 8.41 -8.23
CA SER A 282 -19.87 7.91 -7.36
C SER A 282 -20.36 6.51 -7.73
N LEU A 283 -20.15 6.08 -8.97
CA LEU A 283 -20.56 4.77 -9.46
C LEU A 283 -19.53 3.67 -9.21
N HIS A 284 -18.25 4.02 -9.14
CA HIS A 284 -17.14 3.09 -9.03
C HIS A 284 -16.41 3.18 -7.68
N GLY A 285 -15.56 2.20 -7.38
CA GLY A 285 -14.79 2.16 -6.12
C GLY A 285 -15.67 1.97 -4.87
N GLN A 286 -16.84 1.35 -5.00
CA GLN A 286 -17.78 1.12 -3.90
C GLN A 286 -17.41 -0.16 -3.15
N TYR A 287 -16.38 -0.12 -2.30
CA TYR A 287 -15.81 -1.31 -1.64
C TYR A 287 -16.79 -2.13 -0.81
N LYS A 288 -17.79 -1.50 -0.18
CA LYS A 288 -18.88 -2.21 0.51
C LYS A 288 -19.72 -3.14 -0.41
N VAL A 289 -19.71 -2.87 -1.71
CA VAL A 289 -20.36 -3.70 -2.75
C VAL A 289 -19.32 -4.62 -3.38
N LEU A 290 -18.17 -4.06 -3.77
CA LEU A 290 -17.10 -4.78 -4.46
C LEU A 290 -16.54 -5.93 -3.62
N GLY A 291 -16.41 -5.75 -2.29
CA GLY A 291 -15.95 -6.82 -1.38
C GLY A 291 -16.86 -8.05 -1.46
N LYS A 292 -18.18 -7.87 -1.41
CA LYS A 292 -19.16 -8.95 -1.51
C LYS A 292 -19.17 -9.61 -2.90
N GLN A 293 -19.14 -8.80 -3.95
CA GLN A 293 -19.08 -9.30 -5.32
C GLN A 293 -17.80 -10.11 -5.58
N THR A 294 -16.66 -9.65 -5.07
CA THR A 294 -15.38 -10.35 -5.21
C THR A 294 -15.36 -11.65 -4.41
N ALA A 295 -15.84 -11.62 -3.16
CA ALA A 295 -15.94 -12.84 -2.36
C ALA A 295 -16.84 -13.90 -3.03
N ALA A 296 -17.93 -13.48 -3.68
CA ALA A 296 -18.81 -14.39 -4.43
C ALA A 296 -18.13 -15.00 -5.68
N LYS A 297 -17.15 -14.31 -6.28
CA LYS A 297 -16.39 -14.81 -7.45
C LYS A 297 -15.28 -15.80 -7.06
N ILE A 298 -14.75 -15.72 -5.84
CA ILE A 298 -13.63 -16.56 -5.38
C ILE A 298 -14.17 -17.81 -4.67
N PRO A 299 -13.87 -19.03 -5.14
CA PRO A 299 -14.38 -20.26 -4.54
C PRO A 299 -14.01 -20.37 -3.06
N GLY A 300 -15.02 -20.46 -2.18
CA GLY A 300 -14.82 -20.63 -0.74
C GLY A 300 -14.19 -19.45 0.00
N ALA A 301 -14.16 -18.25 -0.61
CA ALA A 301 -13.61 -17.07 0.04
C ALA A 301 -14.39 -16.67 1.30
N LYS A 302 -13.67 -16.19 2.30
CA LYS A 302 -14.24 -15.52 3.47
C LYS A 302 -14.13 -14.01 3.29
N LEU A 303 -15.17 -13.28 3.70
CA LEU A 303 -15.19 -11.83 3.71
C LEU A 303 -15.28 -11.34 5.16
N ILE A 304 -14.36 -10.44 5.52
CA ILE A 304 -14.37 -9.72 6.80
C ILE A 304 -14.44 -8.23 6.47
N GLU A 305 -15.49 -7.57 6.93
CA GLU A 305 -15.75 -6.16 6.66
C GLU A 305 -15.49 -5.31 7.90
N PHE A 306 -14.88 -4.12 7.71
CA PHE A 306 -14.68 -3.11 8.75
C PHE A 306 -15.57 -1.90 8.41
N GLU A 307 -16.54 -1.58 9.31
CA GLU A 307 -17.62 -0.63 9.03
C GLU A 307 -17.11 0.80 8.78
N ALA A 308 -16.37 1.36 9.71
CA ALA A 308 -15.89 2.75 9.67
C ALA A 308 -14.40 2.80 9.30
N CYS A 309 -14.03 2.16 8.19
CA CYS A 309 -12.65 2.00 7.77
C CYS A 309 -12.50 2.23 6.27
N GLY A 310 -11.47 2.96 5.90
CA GLY A 310 -11.09 3.24 4.52
C GLY A 310 -10.15 2.20 3.93
N HIS A 311 -9.15 2.68 3.18
CA HIS A 311 -8.28 1.86 2.34
C HIS A 311 -7.23 1.06 3.10
N ILE A 312 -6.84 1.48 4.32
CA ILE A 312 -5.69 0.91 5.03
C ILE A 312 -6.10 0.40 6.42
N PRO A 313 -6.86 -0.71 6.51
CA PRO A 313 -7.36 -1.23 7.78
C PRO A 313 -6.30 -1.47 8.85
N HIS A 314 -5.11 -1.96 8.49
CA HIS A 314 -4.03 -2.20 9.45
C HIS A 314 -3.48 -0.92 10.11
N LEU A 315 -3.75 0.27 9.55
CA LEU A 315 -3.42 1.57 10.16
C LEU A 315 -4.63 2.24 10.79
N GLU A 316 -5.81 2.14 10.18
CA GLU A 316 -7.00 2.89 10.58
C GLU A 316 -7.74 2.24 11.75
N VAL A 317 -7.86 0.91 11.71
CA VAL A 317 -8.51 0.07 12.73
C VAL A 317 -7.60 -1.11 13.14
N PRO A 318 -6.38 -0.82 13.66
CA PRO A 318 -5.33 -1.83 13.83
C PRO A 318 -5.73 -2.98 14.76
N THR A 319 -6.48 -2.72 15.81
CA THR A 319 -6.89 -3.76 16.77
C THR A 319 -7.82 -4.77 16.11
N GLU A 320 -8.87 -4.30 15.46
CA GLU A 320 -9.87 -5.13 14.78
C GLU A 320 -9.24 -5.89 13.62
N PHE A 321 -8.38 -5.21 12.83
CA PHE A 321 -7.65 -5.84 11.74
C PHE A 321 -6.73 -6.96 12.22
N LEU A 322 -5.94 -6.73 13.27
CA LEU A 322 -5.02 -7.74 13.79
C LEU A 322 -5.74 -8.95 14.38
N ILE A 323 -6.86 -8.75 15.07
CA ILE A 323 -7.71 -9.86 15.55
C ILE A 323 -8.21 -10.69 14.36
N ALA A 324 -8.73 -10.04 13.33
CA ALA A 324 -9.25 -10.69 12.13
C ALA A 324 -8.14 -11.43 11.36
N LEU A 325 -6.97 -10.80 11.18
CA LEU A 325 -5.81 -11.37 10.51
C LEU A 325 -5.31 -12.64 11.23
N LEU A 326 -5.06 -12.54 12.54
CA LEU A 326 -4.56 -13.66 13.33
C LEU A 326 -5.57 -14.81 13.43
N GLY A 327 -6.87 -14.50 13.48
CA GLY A 327 -7.95 -15.49 13.43
C GLY A 327 -8.12 -16.16 12.07
N SER A 328 -7.54 -15.58 11.02
CA SER A 328 -7.59 -16.10 9.65
C SER A 328 -6.36 -16.95 9.29
N LEU A 329 -5.29 -16.84 10.04
CA LEU A 329 -4.06 -17.62 9.87
C LEU A 329 -4.14 -18.94 10.63
#